data_6e7cc8a2d31a3a52a7dce999bd5ba5fd
#
_entry.id   6e7cc8a2d31a3a52a7dce999bd5ba5fd
#
_cell.length_a   1.000
_cell.length_b   1.000
_cell.length_c   1.000
_cell.angle_alpha   90.00
_cell.angle_beta   90.00
_cell.angle_gamma   90.00
#
_symmetry.space_group_name_H-M   'P 1'
#
loop_
_entity.id
_entity.type
_entity.pdbx_description
1 polymer ?
#
loop_
_entity_poly.entity_id
_entity_poly.type
_entity_poly.pdbx_seq_one_letter_code
_entity_poly.pdbx_strand_id
1 'polypeptide(L)'
;MKILLTGHQGYLGTVMAPVLQAAGHEVTGLDVGWFADCVLGPAPTDPPGLRIDLRDVTAADLEGFDAVIHLAALSNDPLGHLAPEITYDINHAASVRLARLAKQAGVGRFLYSSTCSVYGAAGDGLVAEDADLAPVTPYAISKVRVEKDLDELTDADFCTVSLRNATAFGFSPRLRADIVLNNLVGYALLTGQVLVLSDGTPWRPLVHAADIAEVFAAALTASADEVRGEKINVGTEANNVTVAEIAEVVAAETGAAVRITGEAGNDPRSYRVDFSRLRRLLPGANVRRSIADGARELVAAYRDHGMTEDLFTHRFVRLARIRELQESSRIDAGLRVMP
;
A
#
# COMPACT_ATOMS: atom_id res chain seq x y z
N MET A 1 19.12 -12.79 3.14
CA MET A 1 18.43 -13.13 1.87
C MET A 1 18.67 -12.03 0.87
N LYS A 2 18.76 -12.37 -0.42
CA LYS A 2 18.70 -11.41 -1.52
C LYS A 2 17.25 -11.20 -1.94
N ILE A 3 16.77 -9.98 -1.85
CA ILE A 3 15.35 -9.66 -2.03
C ILE A 3 15.18 -8.69 -3.19
N LEU A 4 14.28 -9.01 -4.13
CA LEU A 4 13.78 -8.06 -5.10
C LEU A 4 12.54 -7.36 -4.52
N LEU A 5 12.61 -6.03 -4.32
CA LEU A 5 11.50 -5.20 -3.84
C LEU A 5 10.93 -4.39 -5.01
N THR A 6 9.79 -4.80 -5.55
CA THR A 6 9.13 -4.02 -6.61
C THR A 6 8.31 -2.89 -6.01
N GLY A 7 8.28 -1.74 -6.66
CA GLY A 7 7.61 -0.55 -6.13
C GLY A 7 8.42 0.14 -5.01
N HIS A 8 9.74 -0.05 -4.99
CA HIS A 8 10.60 0.50 -3.94
C HIS A 8 10.63 2.03 -3.88
N GLN A 9 10.36 2.71 -4.99
CA GLN A 9 10.24 4.17 -5.06
C GLN A 9 8.80 4.67 -4.85
N GLY A 10 7.92 3.81 -4.31
CA GLY A 10 6.59 4.16 -3.86
C GLY A 10 6.54 4.51 -2.37
N TYR A 11 5.33 4.80 -1.88
CA TYR A 11 5.05 5.16 -0.49
C TYR A 11 5.48 4.06 0.51
N LEU A 12 5.03 2.83 0.32
CA LEU A 12 5.40 1.71 1.19
C LEU A 12 6.84 1.24 0.96
N GLY A 13 7.28 1.18 -0.30
CA GLY A 13 8.61 0.69 -0.65
C GLY A 13 9.73 1.51 -0.04
N THR A 14 9.57 2.83 0.01
CA THR A 14 10.53 3.76 0.62
C THR A 14 10.68 3.54 2.13
N VAL A 15 9.60 3.14 2.82
CA VAL A 15 9.63 2.79 4.26
C VAL A 15 10.15 1.37 4.47
N MET A 16 9.82 0.45 3.58
CA MET A 16 10.14 -0.97 3.73
C MET A 16 11.63 -1.29 3.46
N ALA A 17 12.23 -0.66 2.46
CA ALA A 17 13.62 -0.95 2.08
C ALA A 17 14.60 -0.82 3.27
N PRO A 18 14.63 0.28 4.04
CA PRO A 18 15.52 0.39 5.19
C PRO A 18 15.20 -0.61 6.31
N VAL A 19 13.94 -0.99 6.52
CA VAL A 19 13.56 -2.03 7.52
C VAL A 19 14.16 -3.37 7.13
N LEU A 20 14.05 -3.78 5.87
CA LEU A 20 14.63 -5.02 5.37
C LEU A 20 16.16 -5.02 5.43
N GLN A 21 16.80 -3.91 5.08
CA GLN A 21 18.26 -3.76 5.16
C GLN A 21 18.75 -3.81 6.61
N ALA A 22 18.04 -3.16 7.54
CA ALA A 22 18.35 -3.23 8.97
C ALA A 22 18.19 -4.65 9.56
N ALA A 23 17.30 -5.45 8.99
CA ALA A 23 17.15 -6.88 9.31
C ALA A 23 18.25 -7.78 8.66
N GLY A 24 19.23 -7.18 7.98
CA GLY A 24 20.36 -7.91 7.37
C GLY A 24 20.08 -8.51 6.00
N HIS A 25 19.05 -8.07 5.30
CA HIS A 25 18.76 -8.49 3.93
C HIS A 25 19.46 -7.61 2.90
N GLU A 26 19.88 -8.23 1.79
CA GLU A 26 20.36 -7.53 0.60
C GLU A 26 19.16 -7.19 -0.27
N VAL A 27 18.83 -5.89 -0.39
CA VAL A 27 17.64 -5.42 -1.11
C VAL A 27 18.05 -4.81 -2.43
N THR A 28 17.45 -5.29 -3.52
CA THR A 28 17.47 -4.67 -4.84
C THR A 28 16.06 -4.17 -5.17
N GLY A 29 15.96 -2.92 -5.61
CA GLY A 29 14.69 -2.32 -6.01
C GLY A 29 14.33 -2.62 -7.47
N LEU A 30 13.04 -2.62 -7.80
CA LEU A 30 12.53 -2.54 -9.16
C LEU A 30 11.38 -1.53 -9.20
N ASP A 31 11.49 -0.50 -10.02
CA ASP A 31 10.46 0.54 -10.14
C ASP A 31 10.56 1.24 -11.49
N VAL A 32 9.46 1.73 -12.00
CA VAL A 32 9.43 2.56 -13.22
C VAL A 32 9.77 4.03 -12.94
N GLY A 33 9.70 4.44 -11.65
CA GLY A 33 10.13 5.75 -11.17
C GLY A 33 9.15 6.90 -11.35
N TRP A 34 7.85 6.66 -11.53
CA TRP A 34 6.86 7.74 -11.68
C TRP A 34 6.78 8.69 -10.48
N PHE A 35 7.08 8.17 -9.28
CA PHE A 35 6.98 8.91 -8.02
C PHE A 35 8.34 9.10 -7.33
N ALA A 36 9.44 8.79 -8.02
CA ALA A 36 10.78 8.85 -7.44
C ALA A 36 11.15 10.23 -6.89
N ASP A 37 10.67 11.29 -7.54
CA ASP A 37 10.89 12.70 -7.18
C ASP A 37 9.77 13.32 -6.32
N CYS A 38 8.71 12.56 -5.99
CA CYS A 38 7.62 13.00 -5.11
C CYS A 38 8.05 12.90 -3.63
N VAL A 39 9.07 13.65 -3.24
CA VAL A 39 9.70 13.57 -1.92
C VAL A 39 9.36 14.79 -1.08
N LEU A 40 8.93 14.55 0.17
CA LEU A 40 8.78 15.56 1.22
C LEU A 40 9.93 15.39 2.23
N GLY A 41 10.71 16.43 2.41
CA GLY A 41 11.90 16.43 3.27
C GLY A 41 13.16 15.90 2.57
N PRO A 42 14.12 15.34 3.31
CA PRO A 42 15.35 14.80 2.75
C PRO A 42 15.09 13.65 1.78
N ALA A 43 15.86 13.60 0.70
CA ALA A 43 15.78 12.50 -0.26
C ALA A 43 16.13 11.16 0.42
N PRO A 44 15.28 10.12 0.28
CA PRO A 44 15.59 8.82 0.84
C PRO A 44 16.76 8.17 0.10
N THR A 45 17.52 7.34 0.81
CA THR A 45 18.54 6.50 0.19
C THR A 45 17.85 5.25 -0.34
N ASP A 46 17.68 5.17 -1.65
CA ASP A 46 17.13 3.99 -2.30
C ASP A 46 18.15 2.83 -2.32
N PRO A 47 17.71 1.58 -2.25
CA PRO A 47 18.58 0.44 -2.54
C PRO A 47 19.02 0.50 -4.03
N PRO A 48 20.12 -0.19 -4.41
CA PRO A 48 20.42 -0.45 -5.81
C PRO A 48 19.20 -0.98 -6.52
N GLY A 49 18.94 -0.59 -7.77
CA GLY A 49 17.68 -0.98 -8.39
C GLY A 49 17.68 -0.96 -9.91
N LEU A 50 16.70 -1.66 -10.45
CA LEU A 50 16.37 -1.76 -11.87
C LEU A 50 15.26 -0.73 -12.17
N ARG A 51 15.48 0.13 -13.14
CA ARG A 51 14.45 1.04 -13.63
C ARG A 51 13.73 0.40 -14.81
N ILE A 52 12.79 -0.48 -14.51
CA ILE A 52 12.07 -1.30 -15.50
C ILE A 52 10.57 -1.20 -15.23
N ASP A 53 9.76 -1.14 -16.28
CA ASP A 53 8.32 -1.33 -16.17
C ASP A 53 8.03 -2.81 -15.81
N LEU A 54 7.13 -3.02 -14.87
CA LEU A 54 6.75 -4.37 -14.40
C LEU A 54 6.33 -5.29 -15.56
N ARG A 55 5.73 -4.71 -16.59
CA ARG A 55 5.28 -5.42 -17.80
C ARG A 55 6.43 -5.94 -18.69
N ASP A 56 7.65 -5.44 -18.49
CA ASP A 56 8.82 -5.77 -19.32
C ASP A 56 9.85 -6.63 -18.60
N VAL A 57 9.62 -6.97 -17.31
CA VAL A 57 10.52 -7.83 -16.52
C VAL A 57 10.73 -9.18 -17.22
N THR A 58 11.96 -9.67 -17.22
CA THR A 58 12.36 -10.96 -17.79
C THR A 58 12.81 -11.94 -16.71
N ALA A 59 12.98 -13.22 -17.05
CA ALA A 59 13.49 -14.22 -16.10
C ALA A 59 14.91 -13.87 -15.64
N ALA A 60 15.74 -13.29 -16.50
CA ALA A 60 17.11 -12.88 -16.15
C ALA A 60 17.15 -11.79 -15.07
N ASP A 61 16.14 -10.93 -15.01
CA ASP A 61 16.03 -9.89 -13.98
C ASP A 61 15.70 -10.46 -12.59
N LEU A 62 15.37 -11.75 -12.51
CA LEU A 62 14.97 -12.46 -11.29
C LEU A 62 15.98 -13.50 -10.83
N GLU A 63 17.06 -13.72 -11.58
CA GLU A 63 18.09 -14.70 -11.24
C GLU A 63 18.85 -14.32 -9.96
N GLY A 64 19.03 -15.29 -9.09
CA GLY A 64 19.83 -15.16 -7.87
C GLY A 64 19.15 -14.46 -6.69
N PHE A 65 17.85 -14.14 -6.80
CA PHE A 65 17.06 -13.67 -5.65
C PHE A 65 16.46 -14.86 -4.87
N ASP A 66 16.49 -14.75 -3.55
CA ASP A 66 15.87 -15.73 -2.64
C ASP A 66 14.36 -15.45 -2.52
N ALA A 67 13.97 -14.17 -2.57
CA ALA A 67 12.59 -13.74 -2.39
C ALA A 67 12.24 -12.52 -3.25
N VAL A 68 10.95 -12.41 -3.59
CA VAL A 68 10.34 -11.22 -4.16
C VAL A 68 9.31 -10.64 -3.18
N ILE A 69 9.41 -9.34 -2.91
CA ILE A 69 8.34 -8.56 -2.27
C ILE A 69 7.71 -7.68 -3.34
N HIS A 70 6.44 -7.95 -3.64
CA HIS A 70 5.74 -7.30 -4.74
C HIS A 70 4.76 -6.25 -4.24
N LEU A 71 5.18 -4.97 -4.29
CA LEU A 71 4.37 -3.79 -3.93
C LEU A 71 3.91 -3.00 -5.16
N ALA A 72 4.60 -3.13 -6.30
CA ALA A 72 4.31 -2.35 -7.50
C ALA A 72 2.87 -2.55 -7.98
N ALA A 73 2.10 -1.47 -8.04
CA ALA A 73 0.71 -1.46 -8.48
C ALA A 73 0.22 -0.02 -8.71
N LEU A 74 -0.81 0.15 -9.52
CA LEU A 74 -1.68 1.31 -9.49
C LEU A 74 -2.60 1.17 -8.27
N SER A 75 -2.23 1.80 -7.15
CA SER A 75 -2.84 1.60 -5.83
C SER A 75 -3.84 2.69 -5.44
N ASN A 76 -4.48 3.30 -6.44
CA ASN A 76 -5.41 4.41 -6.26
C ASN A 76 -6.70 4.10 -7.02
N ASP A 77 -7.85 4.07 -6.31
CA ASP A 77 -9.15 3.80 -6.91
C ASP A 77 -9.52 4.80 -8.02
N PRO A 78 -9.27 6.12 -7.89
CA PRO A 78 -9.53 7.07 -8.96
C PRO A 78 -8.78 6.77 -10.27
N LEU A 79 -7.52 6.32 -10.19
CA LEU A 79 -6.77 5.85 -11.36
C LEU A 79 -7.37 4.58 -11.94
N GLY A 80 -7.76 3.64 -11.07
CA GLY A 80 -8.38 2.39 -11.46
C GLY A 80 -9.70 2.59 -12.21
N HIS A 81 -10.50 3.55 -11.83
CA HIS A 81 -11.75 3.89 -12.53
C HIS A 81 -11.51 4.62 -13.86
N LEU A 82 -10.45 5.44 -13.95
CA LEU A 82 -10.14 6.19 -15.16
C LEU A 82 -9.74 5.27 -16.32
N ALA A 83 -9.00 4.20 -16.03
CA ALA A 83 -8.51 3.25 -17.02
C ALA A 83 -8.47 1.81 -16.46
N PRO A 84 -9.62 1.12 -16.36
CA PRO A 84 -9.70 -0.22 -15.78
C PRO A 84 -8.79 -1.24 -16.48
N GLU A 85 -8.68 -1.17 -17.82
CA GLU A 85 -7.85 -2.09 -18.59
C GLU A 85 -6.36 -1.94 -18.26
N ILE A 86 -5.87 -0.71 -18.12
CA ILE A 86 -4.47 -0.47 -17.73
C ILE A 86 -4.24 -0.98 -16.30
N THR A 87 -5.23 -0.80 -15.42
CA THR A 87 -5.16 -1.34 -14.06
C THR A 87 -5.06 -2.86 -14.08
N TYR A 88 -5.84 -3.55 -14.89
CA TYR A 88 -5.75 -5.01 -15.01
C TYR A 88 -4.45 -5.47 -15.67
N ASP A 89 -3.95 -4.74 -16.68
CA ASP A 89 -2.67 -5.04 -17.32
C ASP A 89 -1.51 -4.96 -16.30
N ILE A 90 -1.41 -3.86 -15.57
CA ILE A 90 -0.32 -3.64 -14.60
C ILE A 90 -0.52 -4.47 -13.32
N ASN A 91 -1.71 -4.37 -12.67
CA ASN A 91 -1.92 -4.94 -11.35
C ASN A 91 -2.19 -6.44 -11.38
N HIS A 92 -2.76 -6.98 -12.46
CA HIS A 92 -3.06 -8.39 -12.57
C HIS A 92 -2.11 -9.11 -13.53
N ALA A 93 -2.18 -8.83 -14.82
CA ALA A 93 -1.43 -9.58 -15.84
C ALA A 93 0.09 -9.53 -15.59
N ALA A 94 0.64 -8.33 -15.35
CA ALA A 94 2.07 -8.18 -15.11
C ALA A 94 2.50 -8.77 -13.76
N SER A 95 1.65 -8.67 -12.70
CA SER A 95 1.95 -9.28 -11.39
C SER A 95 2.01 -10.81 -11.45
N VAL A 96 1.05 -11.43 -12.15
CA VAL A 96 1.03 -12.90 -12.33
C VAL A 96 2.20 -13.36 -13.19
N ARG A 97 2.51 -12.59 -14.25
CA ARG A 97 3.70 -12.84 -15.07
C ARG A 97 4.99 -12.77 -14.23
N LEU A 98 5.13 -11.75 -13.37
CA LEU A 98 6.26 -11.63 -12.43
C LEU A 98 6.36 -12.87 -11.52
N ALA A 99 5.26 -13.31 -10.93
CA ALA A 99 5.26 -14.49 -10.05
C ALA A 99 5.66 -15.77 -10.80
N ARG A 100 5.19 -15.97 -12.03
CA ARG A 100 5.60 -17.11 -12.89
C ARG A 100 7.08 -17.06 -13.22
N LEU A 101 7.61 -15.91 -13.60
CA LEU A 101 9.02 -15.71 -13.88
C LEU A 101 9.88 -15.93 -12.63
N ALA A 102 9.43 -15.44 -11.46
CA ALA A 102 10.11 -15.66 -10.18
C ALA A 102 10.22 -17.17 -9.86
N LYS A 103 9.12 -17.90 -10.00
CA LYS A 103 9.11 -19.35 -9.85
C LYS A 103 10.08 -20.05 -10.82
N GLN A 104 10.08 -19.67 -12.09
CA GLN A 104 10.99 -20.21 -13.12
C GLN A 104 12.46 -19.91 -12.82
N ALA A 105 12.77 -18.74 -12.24
CA ALA A 105 14.10 -18.34 -11.83
C ALA A 105 14.59 -19.00 -10.52
N GLY A 106 13.75 -19.83 -9.88
CA GLY A 106 14.10 -20.53 -8.64
C GLY A 106 13.95 -19.67 -7.38
N VAL A 107 13.21 -18.56 -7.44
CA VAL A 107 12.85 -17.77 -6.25
C VAL A 107 11.99 -18.64 -5.33
N GLY A 108 12.41 -18.80 -4.06
CA GLY A 108 11.71 -19.67 -3.11
C GLY A 108 10.51 -19.01 -2.41
N ARG A 109 10.44 -17.66 -2.38
CA ARG A 109 9.38 -16.91 -1.66
C ARG A 109 8.86 -15.72 -2.42
N PHE A 110 7.53 -15.58 -2.46
CA PHE A 110 6.86 -14.46 -3.11
C PHE A 110 5.82 -13.83 -2.16
N LEU A 111 6.13 -12.64 -1.63
CA LEU A 111 5.22 -11.89 -0.77
C LEU A 111 4.46 -10.85 -1.58
N TYR A 112 3.15 -10.98 -1.61
CA TYR A 112 2.27 -10.10 -2.38
C TYR A 112 1.55 -9.08 -1.50
N SER A 113 1.66 -7.81 -1.84
CA SER A 113 0.91 -6.73 -1.20
C SER A 113 -0.52 -6.68 -1.73
N SER A 114 -1.41 -7.41 -1.06
CA SER A 114 -2.85 -7.36 -1.28
C SER A 114 -3.50 -6.27 -0.39
N THR A 115 -4.82 -6.28 -0.25
CA THR A 115 -5.58 -5.22 0.43
C THR A 115 -6.85 -5.75 1.09
N CYS A 116 -7.22 -5.21 2.25
CA CYS A 116 -8.53 -5.47 2.85
C CYS A 116 -9.70 -4.88 2.02
N SER A 117 -9.44 -4.02 1.03
CA SER A 117 -10.49 -3.54 0.10
C SER A 117 -11.16 -4.65 -0.70
N VAL A 118 -10.59 -5.87 -0.71
CA VAL A 118 -11.19 -7.07 -1.32
C VAL A 118 -12.53 -7.46 -0.68
N TYR A 119 -12.77 -7.04 0.57
CA TYR A 119 -14.00 -7.34 1.30
C TYR A 119 -15.18 -6.44 0.90
N GLY A 120 -14.93 -5.26 0.33
CA GLY A 120 -15.99 -4.34 -0.11
C GLY A 120 -16.84 -3.80 1.04
N ALA A 121 -18.17 -4.01 0.99
CA ALA A 121 -19.11 -3.63 2.04
C ALA A 121 -19.53 -4.89 2.80
N ALA A 122 -18.85 -5.21 3.90
CA ALA A 122 -19.02 -6.49 4.60
C ALA A 122 -19.95 -6.45 5.83
N GLY A 123 -20.74 -5.37 6.01
CA GLY A 123 -21.67 -5.23 7.14
C GLY A 123 -20.96 -4.90 8.47
N ASP A 124 -21.65 -5.18 9.60
CA ASP A 124 -21.22 -4.71 10.94
C ASP A 124 -20.26 -5.69 11.67
N GLY A 125 -20.04 -6.88 11.14
CA GLY A 125 -19.17 -7.89 11.74
C GLY A 125 -17.69 -7.66 11.51
N LEU A 126 -16.82 -8.38 12.25
CA LEU A 126 -15.41 -8.49 11.93
C LEU A 126 -15.24 -9.46 10.75
N VAL A 127 -14.46 -9.07 9.76
CA VAL A 127 -14.19 -9.85 8.54
C VAL A 127 -12.85 -10.54 8.67
N ALA A 128 -12.86 -11.87 8.65
CA ALA A 128 -11.67 -12.71 8.62
C ALA A 128 -11.30 -13.10 7.16
N GLU A 129 -10.16 -13.76 6.99
CA GLU A 129 -9.61 -14.05 5.67
C GLU A 129 -10.39 -15.10 4.86
N ASP A 130 -11.23 -15.89 5.52
CA ASP A 130 -12.13 -16.89 4.94
C ASP A 130 -13.50 -16.34 4.55
N ALA A 131 -13.77 -15.06 4.82
CA ALA A 131 -15.00 -14.40 4.41
C ALA A 131 -15.10 -14.25 2.88
N ASP A 132 -16.33 -14.17 2.39
CA ASP A 132 -16.60 -13.91 0.98
C ASP A 132 -16.00 -12.57 0.53
N LEU A 133 -15.40 -12.57 -0.66
CA LEU A 133 -14.81 -11.40 -1.25
C LEU A 133 -15.81 -10.67 -2.15
N ALA A 134 -16.01 -9.37 -1.91
CA ALA A 134 -16.94 -8.53 -2.67
C ALA A 134 -16.26 -7.25 -3.19
N PRO A 135 -15.17 -7.37 -4.01
CA PRO A 135 -14.42 -6.22 -4.47
C PRO A 135 -15.26 -5.32 -5.38
N VAL A 136 -15.28 -4.01 -5.09
CA VAL A 136 -16.14 -3.03 -5.80
C VAL A 136 -15.38 -2.12 -6.77
N THR A 137 -14.04 -2.18 -6.78
CA THR A 137 -13.20 -1.32 -7.64
C THR A 137 -12.29 -2.16 -8.53
N PRO A 138 -11.87 -1.66 -9.72
CA PRO A 138 -10.90 -2.35 -10.56
C PRO A 138 -9.60 -2.70 -9.82
N TYR A 139 -9.16 -1.83 -8.90
CA TYR A 139 -8.03 -2.09 -8.01
C TYR A 139 -8.26 -3.33 -7.14
N ALA A 140 -9.35 -3.37 -6.37
CA ALA A 140 -9.65 -4.49 -5.49
C ALA A 140 -9.90 -5.80 -6.28
N ILE A 141 -10.59 -5.71 -7.43
CA ILE A 141 -10.80 -6.85 -8.33
C ILE A 141 -9.45 -7.40 -8.84
N SER A 142 -8.52 -6.52 -9.24
CA SER A 142 -7.19 -6.94 -9.68
C SER A 142 -6.44 -7.70 -8.58
N LYS A 143 -6.54 -7.24 -7.32
CA LYS A 143 -5.91 -7.90 -6.17
C LYS A 143 -6.46 -9.30 -5.94
N VAL A 144 -7.78 -9.48 -5.98
CA VAL A 144 -8.43 -10.81 -5.87
C VAL A 144 -7.98 -11.75 -6.97
N ARG A 145 -7.87 -11.26 -8.21
CA ARG A 145 -7.42 -12.08 -9.34
C ARG A 145 -5.99 -12.58 -9.13
N VAL A 146 -5.07 -11.70 -8.69
CA VAL A 146 -3.68 -12.11 -8.39
C VAL A 146 -3.63 -13.14 -7.27
N GLU A 147 -4.40 -12.96 -6.18
CA GLU A 147 -4.44 -13.96 -5.11
C GLU A 147 -4.83 -15.35 -5.62
N LYS A 148 -5.83 -15.44 -6.51
CA LYS A 148 -6.26 -16.70 -7.13
C LYS A 148 -5.17 -17.32 -8.00
N ASP A 149 -4.53 -16.52 -8.85
CA ASP A 149 -3.42 -17.02 -9.69
C ASP A 149 -2.22 -17.45 -8.85
N LEU A 150 -1.94 -16.79 -7.71
CA LEU A 150 -0.87 -17.20 -6.79
C LEU A 150 -1.19 -18.52 -6.09
N ASP A 151 -2.46 -18.82 -5.79
CA ASP A 151 -2.87 -20.12 -5.24
C ASP A 151 -2.53 -21.26 -6.19
N GLU A 152 -2.67 -21.06 -7.50
CA GLU A 152 -2.31 -22.05 -8.53
C GLU A 152 -0.79 -22.19 -8.71
N LEU A 153 -0.03 -21.15 -8.37
CA LEU A 153 1.43 -21.16 -8.52
C LEU A 153 2.16 -21.71 -7.30
N THR A 154 1.53 -21.65 -6.12
CA THR A 154 2.17 -22.04 -4.86
C THR A 154 2.38 -23.57 -4.79
N ASP A 155 3.57 -23.99 -4.35
CA ASP A 155 3.92 -25.40 -4.14
C ASP A 155 5.04 -25.54 -3.10
N ALA A 156 5.66 -26.71 -3.03
CA ALA A 156 6.74 -26.99 -2.07
C ALA A 156 7.97 -26.10 -2.25
N ASP A 157 8.28 -25.72 -3.49
CA ASP A 157 9.47 -24.97 -3.87
C ASP A 157 9.20 -23.46 -4.04
N PHE A 158 7.92 -23.06 -4.12
CA PHE A 158 7.50 -21.66 -4.30
C PHE A 158 6.42 -21.26 -3.29
N CYS A 159 6.85 -20.67 -2.17
CA CYS A 159 5.99 -20.22 -1.09
C CYS A 159 5.44 -18.83 -1.40
N THR A 160 4.15 -18.75 -1.76
CA THR A 160 3.45 -17.45 -1.90
C THR A 160 2.73 -17.07 -0.62
N VAL A 161 2.70 -15.77 -0.27
CA VAL A 161 1.92 -15.22 0.84
C VAL A 161 1.26 -13.93 0.38
N SER A 162 -0.06 -13.83 0.53
CA SER A 162 -0.83 -12.62 0.21
C SER A 162 -1.13 -11.84 1.48
N LEU A 163 -0.52 -10.66 1.63
CA LEU A 163 -0.69 -9.78 2.77
C LEU A 163 -1.76 -8.74 2.45
N ARG A 164 -2.99 -8.92 2.99
CA ARG A 164 -4.14 -8.04 2.81
C ARG A 164 -4.02 -6.85 3.75
N ASN A 165 -3.33 -5.81 3.32
CA ASN A 165 -3.12 -4.63 4.13
C ASN A 165 -4.43 -3.87 4.37
N ALA A 166 -4.68 -3.47 5.62
CA ALA A 166 -5.61 -2.41 5.94
C ALA A 166 -5.18 -1.08 5.27
N THR A 167 -5.99 -0.03 5.35
CA THR A 167 -5.64 1.26 4.74
C THR A 167 -4.37 1.81 5.36
N ALA A 168 -3.33 1.96 4.55
CA ALA A 168 -2.04 2.46 5.02
C ALA A 168 -2.12 3.93 5.46
N PHE A 169 -1.34 4.30 6.50
CA PHE A 169 -1.17 5.68 6.95
C PHE A 169 0.24 5.93 7.50
N GLY A 170 0.54 7.20 7.84
CA GLY A 170 1.79 7.62 8.44
C GLY A 170 2.74 8.27 7.42
N PHE A 171 3.87 8.75 7.90
CA PHE A 171 4.84 9.43 7.06
C PHE A 171 5.66 8.45 6.22
N SER A 172 5.93 8.84 5.01
CA SER A 172 6.94 8.30 4.12
C SER A 172 7.57 9.46 3.37
N PRO A 173 8.89 9.48 3.15
CA PRO A 173 9.51 10.49 2.30
C PRO A 173 8.81 10.61 0.94
N ARG A 174 8.39 9.50 0.33
CA ARG A 174 7.54 9.51 -0.88
C ARG A 174 6.08 9.50 -0.50
N LEU A 175 5.65 10.63 0.07
CA LEU A 175 4.34 10.84 0.66
C LEU A 175 3.18 10.50 -0.28
N ARG A 176 2.07 10.09 0.32
CA ARG A 176 0.74 10.04 -0.29
C ARG A 176 -0.23 10.91 0.50
N ALA A 177 -0.64 12.02 -0.10
CA ALA A 177 -1.65 12.91 0.46
C ALA A 177 -3.09 12.44 0.17
N ASP A 178 -3.26 11.41 -0.66
CA ASP A 178 -4.55 10.89 -1.11
C ASP A 178 -5.08 9.68 -0.30
N ILE A 179 -4.48 9.38 0.86
CA ILE A 179 -4.97 8.36 1.80
C ILE A 179 -5.52 9.02 3.07
N VAL A 180 -6.57 8.40 3.65
CA VAL A 180 -7.51 9.07 4.56
C VAL A 180 -6.85 9.87 5.70
N LEU A 181 -5.98 9.27 6.54
CA LEU A 181 -5.38 9.98 7.66
C LEU A 181 -4.44 11.09 7.18
N ASN A 182 -3.56 10.77 6.22
CA ASN A 182 -2.60 11.72 5.65
C ASN A 182 -3.32 12.93 5.03
N ASN A 183 -4.46 12.66 4.38
CA ASN A 183 -5.30 13.69 3.76
C ASN A 183 -5.93 14.61 4.82
N LEU A 184 -6.57 14.06 5.83
CA LEU A 184 -7.23 14.83 6.88
C LEU A 184 -6.23 15.69 7.68
N VAL A 185 -5.05 15.14 8.00
CA VAL A 185 -3.98 15.91 8.68
C VAL A 185 -3.51 17.07 7.80
N GLY A 186 -3.30 16.83 6.50
CA GLY A 186 -2.85 17.88 5.59
C GLY A 186 -3.86 19.03 5.46
N TYR A 187 -5.13 18.70 5.20
CA TYR A 187 -6.18 19.72 5.14
C TYR A 187 -6.35 20.45 6.48
N ALA A 188 -6.28 19.74 7.62
CA ALA A 188 -6.36 20.37 8.94
C ALA A 188 -5.28 21.44 9.13
N LEU A 189 -4.03 21.14 8.74
CA LEU A 189 -2.92 22.08 8.87
C LEU A 189 -2.99 23.25 7.87
N LEU A 190 -3.49 23.01 6.65
CA LEU A 190 -3.56 24.02 5.60
C LEU A 190 -4.77 24.96 5.75
N THR A 191 -5.90 24.45 6.25
CA THR A 191 -7.17 25.18 6.29
C THR A 191 -7.71 25.47 7.69
N GLY A 192 -7.15 24.85 8.73
CA GLY A 192 -7.68 24.90 10.10
C GLY A 192 -8.94 24.04 10.32
N GLN A 193 -9.32 23.21 9.36
CA GLN A 193 -10.53 22.38 9.42
C GLN A 193 -10.25 20.93 9.03
N VAL A 194 -10.85 20.00 9.76
CA VAL A 194 -10.95 18.58 9.39
C VAL A 194 -12.31 18.40 8.72
N LEU A 195 -12.31 18.29 7.38
CA LEU A 195 -13.55 18.17 6.61
C LEU A 195 -13.85 16.69 6.32
N VAL A 196 -14.98 16.20 6.86
CA VAL A 196 -15.54 14.88 6.58
C VAL A 196 -16.77 15.05 5.67
N LEU A 197 -16.68 14.57 4.43
CA LEU A 197 -17.76 14.73 3.44
C LEU A 197 -18.91 13.75 3.69
N SER A 198 -18.63 12.55 4.22
CA SER A 198 -19.67 11.59 4.61
C SER A 198 -20.31 11.97 5.95
N ASP A 199 -21.24 11.15 6.43
CA ASP A 199 -21.80 11.24 7.79
C ASP A 199 -20.82 10.83 8.92
N GLY A 200 -19.63 10.34 8.54
CA GLY A 200 -18.58 9.90 9.47
C GLY A 200 -18.74 8.47 9.98
N THR A 201 -19.85 7.79 9.69
CA THR A 201 -20.13 6.43 10.22
C THR A 201 -19.36 5.28 9.56
N PRO A 202 -18.88 5.37 8.29
CA PRO A 202 -18.18 4.24 7.66
C PRO A 202 -16.93 3.80 8.44
N TRP A 203 -16.82 2.50 8.65
CA TRP A 203 -15.66 1.88 9.27
C TRP A 203 -14.48 1.77 8.32
N ARG A 204 -13.30 2.03 8.84
CA ARG A 204 -12.02 1.90 8.12
C ARG A 204 -10.98 1.20 9.00
N PRO A 205 -10.51 0.02 8.63
CA PRO A 205 -9.32 -0.55 9.23
C PRO A 205 -8.09 0.22 8.70
N LEU A 206 -7.20 0.62 9.61
CA LEU A 206 -5.97 1.33 9.26
C LEU A 206 -4.74 0.59 9.78
N VAL A 207 -3.61 0.77 9.07
CA VAL A 207 -2.30 0.22 9.48
C VAL A 207 -1.18 1.20 9.12
N HIS A 208 -0.24 1.40 10.03
CA HIS A 208 0.90 2.28 9.80
C HIS A 208 1.87 1.70 8.77
N ALA A 209 2.43 2.53 7.88
CA ALA A 209 3.35 2.08 6.82
C ALA A 209 4.58 1.33 7.36
N ALA A 210 5.12 1.76 8.50
CA ALA A 210 6.23 1.05 9.16
C ALA A 210 5.79 -0.30 9.75
N ASP A 211 4.57 -0.42 10.27
CA ASP A 211 4.05 -1.72 10.75
C ASP A 211 3.83 -2.69 9.60
N ILE A 212 3.39 -2.21 8.41
CA ILE A 212 3.35 -3.03 7.20
C ILE A 212 4.75 -3.57 6.89
N ALA A 213 5.78 -2.73 6.92
CA ALA A 213 7.15 -3.15 6.64
C ALA A 213 7.64 -4.24 7.61
N GLU A 214 7.33 -4.10 8.91
CA GLU A 214 7.62 -5.12 9.94
C GLU A 214 6.91 -6.46 9.66
N VAL A 215 5.64 -6.43 9.22
CA VAL A 215 4.90 -7.64 8.84
C VAL A 215 5.53 -8.34 7.64
N PHE A 216 5.94 -7.59 6.61
CA PHE A 216 6.63 -8.17 5.46
C PHE A 216 7.98 -8.77 5.86
N ALA A 217 8.75 -8.11 6.72
CA ALA A 217 10.00 -8.66 7.24
C ALA A 217 9.78 -9.96 8.06
N ALA A 218 8.74 -10.02 8.88
CA ALA A 218 8.38 -11.22 9.63
C ALA A 218 7.94 -12.35 8.67
N ALA A 219 7.14 -12.04 7.65
CA ALA A 219 6.68 -13.01 6.65
C ALA A 219 7.82 -13.60 5.81
N LEU A 220 8.92 -12.85 5.60
CA LEU A 220 10.12 -13.37 4.90
C LEU A 220 10.80 -14.51 5.66
N THR A 221 10.78 -14.49 6.98
CA THR A 221 11.51 -15.42 7.83
C THR A 221 10.61 -16.46 8.50
N ALA A 222 9.28 -16.35 8.36
CA ALA A 222 8.32 -17.33 8.87
C ALA A 222 8.53 -18.71 8.20
N SER A 223 8.17 -19.80 8.91
CA SER A 223 8.20 -21.15 8.34
C SER A 223 7.35 -21.21 7.07
N ALA A 224 7.94 -21.70 5.98
CA ALA A 224 7.20 -21.87 4.71
C ALA A 224 5.99 -22.79 4.89
N ASP A 225 6.10 -23.83 5.74
CA ASP A 225 5.00 -24.78 5.98
C ASP A 225 3.81 -24.12 6.71
N GLU A 226 4.06 -23.06 7.50
CA GLU A 226 3.00 -22.35 8.21
C GLU A 226 2.33 -21.24 7.38
N VAL A 227 3.07 -20.63 6.42
CA VAL A 227 2.55 -19.45 5.70
C VAL A 227 2.32 -19.69 4.20
N ARG A 228 2.66 -20.87 3.67
CA ARG A 228 2.50 -21.19 2.25
C ARG A 228 1.06 -21.11 1.79
N GLY A 229 0.79 -20.26 0.80
CA GLY A 229 -0.54 -20.04 0.24
C GLY A 229 -1.47 -19.24 1.14
N GLU A 230 -0.99 -18.76 2.30
CA GLU A 230 -1.83 -18.03 3.24
C GLU A 230 -2.18 -16.63 2.74
N LYS A 231 -3.41 -16.23 3.05
CA LYS A 231 -3.87 -14.85 3.00
C LYS A 231 -3.92 -14.35 4.43
N ILE A 232 -3.29 -13.20 4.71
CA ILE A 232 -3.15 -12.66 6.06
C ILE A 232 -3.58 -11.21 6.06
N ASN A 233 -4.59 -10.87 6.85
CA ASN A 233 -4.98 -9.49 7.09
C ASN A 233 -3.92 -8.77 7.92
N VAL A 234 -3.50 -7.58 7.47
CA VAL A 234 -2.42 -6.81 8.08
C VAL A 234 -2.96 -5.54 8.71
N GLY A 235 -2.90 -5.47 10.02
CA GLY A 235 -3.39 -4.36 10.84
C GLY A 235 -3.57 -4.76 12.30
N THR A 236 -4.35 -3.97 13.02
CA THR A 236 -4.71 -4.22 14.41
C THR A 236 -6.16 -3.83 14.68
N GLU A 237 -6.84 -4.56 15.55
CA GLU A 237 -8.23 -4.27 15.93
C GLU A 237 -8.39 -2.86 16.53
N ALA A 238 -7.38 -2.35 17.21
CA ALA A 238 -7.39 -1.00 17.79
C ALA A 238 -7.49 0.11 16.73
N ASN A 239 -7.13 -0.18 15.48
CA ASN A 239 -7.23 0.75 14.36
C ASN A 239 -8.41 0.42 13.41
N ASN A 240 -9.38 -0.40 13.84
CA ASN A 240 -10.71 -0.46 13.24
C ASN A 240 -11.54 0.70 13.77
N VAL A 241 -11.63 1.77 13.02
CA VAL A 241 -12.27 3.03 13.46
C VAL A 241 -13.22 3.57 12.41
N THR A 242 -14.13 4.44 12.83
CA THR A 242 -14.99 5.20 11.91
C THR A 242 -14.24 6.42 11.36
N VAL A 243 -14.73 6.96 10.25
CA VAL A 243 -14.18 8.20 9.67
C VAL A 243 -14.31 9.36 10.66
N ALA A 244 -15.38 9.40 11.46
CA ALA A 244 -15.57 10.41 12.50
C ALA A 244 -14.48 10.31 13.58
N GLU A 245 -14.19 9.09 14.08
CA GLU A 245 -13.11 8.87 15.07
C GLU A 245 -11.72 9.27 14.53
N ILE A 246 -11.44 9.00 13.24
CA ILE A 246 -10.22 9.50 12.60
C ILE A 246 -10.17 11.03 12.65
N ALA A 247 -11.28 11.69 12.31
CA ALA A 247 -11.36 13.16 12.31
C ALA A 247 -11.15 13.75 13.70
N GLU A 248 -11.70 13.13 14.74
CA GLU A 248 -11.50 13.54 16.14
C GLU A 248 -10.02 13.42 16.56
N VAL A 249 -9.35 12.33 16.20
CA VAL A 249 -7.91 12.17 16.46
C VAL A 249 -7.10 13.26 15.74
N VAL A 250 -7.40 13.53 14.48
CA VAL A 250 -6.72 14.59 13.71
C VAL A 250 -6.96 15.96 14.34
N ALA A 251 -8.19 16.26 14.77
CA ALA A 251 -8.51 17.51 15.45
C ALA A 251 -7.73 17.68 16.76
N ALA A 252 -7.63 16.62 17.56
CA ALA A 252 -6.86 16.61 18.81
C ALA A 252 -5.37 16.92 18.59
N GLU A 253 -4.77 16.37 17.52
CA GLU A 253 -3.34 16.55 17.22
C GLU A 253 -3.01 17.85 16.47
N THR A 254 -4.00 18.46 15.76
CA THR A 254 -3.78 19.67 14.95
C THR A 254 -4.35 20.93 15.57
N GLY A 255 -5.35 20.84 16.46
CA GLY A 255 -6.16 21.95 16.97
C GLY A 255 -7.22 22.44 15.97
N ALA A 256 -7.43 21.73 14.85
CA ALA A 256 -8.39 22.12 13.82
C ALA A 256 -9.83 21.76 14.23
N ALA A 257 -10.81 22.50 13.69
CA ALA A 257 -12.22 22.23 13.93
C ALA A 257 -12.74 21.09 13.03
N VAL A 258 -13.47 20.14 13.61
CA VAL A 258 -14.13 19.08 12.84
C VAL A 258 -15.42 19.58 12.22
N ARG A 259 -15.61 19.33 10.93
CA ARG A 259 -16.85 19.58 10.20
C ARG A 259 -17.27 18.34 9.43
N ILE A 260 -18.38 17.74 9.83
CA ILE A 260 -19.03 16.63 9.14
C ILE A 260 -20.19 17.19 8.31
N THR A 261 -20.16 16.97 6.98
CA THR A 261 -21.18 17.57 6.10
C THR A 261 -22.41 16.69 5.94
N GLY A 262 -22.30 15.38 6.18
CA GLY A 262 -23.39 14.43 6.01
C GLY A 262 -23.76 14.17 4.55
N GLU A 263 -22.96 14.62 3.60
CA GLU A 263 -23.13 14.28 2.19
C GLU A 263 -22.84 12.79 2.00
N ALA A 264 -23.69 12.08 1.26
CA ALA A 264 -23.46 10.68 0.96
C ALA A 264 -22.15 10.55 0.16
N GLY A 265 -21.13 9.98 0.77
CA GLY A 265 -19.87 9.71 0.09
C GLY A 265 -20.06 8.66 -1.02
N ASN A 266 -19.31 8.78 -2.12
CA ASN A 266 -19.32 7.80 -3.21
C ASN A 266 -18.56 6.50 -2.86
N ASP A 267 -18.02 6.36 -1.65
CA ASP A 267 -17.28 5.18 -1.23
C ASP A 267 -18.16 4.24 -0.38
N PRO A 268 -18.70 3.15 -0.97
CA PRO A 268 -19.61 2.24 -0.29
C PRO A 268 -18.91 1.32 0.72
N ARG A 269 -17.59 1.36 0.80
CA ARG A 269 -16.83 0.48 1.69
C ARG A 269 -17.08 0.85 3.14
N SER A 270 -17.46 -0.14 3.94
CA SER A 270 -17.56 -0.04 5.40
C SER A 270 -17.36 -1.44 5.95
N TYR A 271 -16.26 -1.68 6.65
CA TYR A 271 -15.94 -2.98 7.21
C TYR A 271 -14.91 -2.86 8.34
N ARG A 272 -14.99 -3.80 9.28
CA ARG A 272 -13.98 -4.04 10.33
C ARG A 272 -13.29 -5.36 10.05
N VAL A 273 -12.01 -5.46 10.37
CA VAL A 273 -11.19 -6.62 10.01
C VAL A 273 -10.69 -7.33 11.25
N ASP A 274 -10.73 -8.66 11.23
CA ASP A 274 -10.08 -9.54 12.20
C ASP A 274 -8.60 -9.74 11.81
N PHE A 275 -7.71 -9.55 12.75
CA PHE A 275 -6.27 -9.71 12.57
C PHE A 275 -5.68 -10.87 13.40
N SER A 276 -6.52 -11.79 13.87
CA SER A 276 -6.10 -12.93 14.69
C SER A 276 -5.14 -13.86 13.96
N ARG A 277 -5.34 -14.06 12.64
CA ARG A 277 -4.46 -14.88 11.80
C ARG A 277 -3.05 -14.31 11.73
N LEU A 278 -2.89 -12.99 11.62
CA LEU A 278 -1.60 -12.31 11.66
C LEU A 278 -0.84 -12.65 12.95
N ARG A 279 -1.49 -12.49 14.10
CA ARG A 279 -0.85 -12.78 15.40
C ARG A 279 -0.47 -14.24 15.56
N ARG A 280 -1.27 -15.14 15.01
CA ARG A 280 -0.99 -16.58 15.07
C ARG A 280 0.15 -17.01 14.15
N LEU A 281 0.18 -16.54 12.91
CA LEU A 281 1.14 -16.99 11.89
C LEU A 281 2.44 -16.18 11.92
N LEU A 282 2.38 -14.91 12.32
CA LEU A 282 3.51 -13.99 12.34
C LEU A 282 3.65 -13.33 13.73
N PRO A 283 3.86 -14.12 14.81
CA PRO A 283 3.91 -13.59 16.18
C PRO A 283 5.08 -12.61 16.40
N GLY A 284 6.10 -12.64 15.54
CA GLY A 284 7.21 -11.68 15.55
C GLY A 284 6.89 -10.33 14.89
N ALA A 285 5.75 -10.19 14.22
CA ALA A 285 5.35 -8.93 13.60
C ALA A 285 4.84 -7.95 14.69
N ASN A 286 5.43 -6.76 14.70
CA ASN A 286 5.16 -5.76 15.74
C ASN A 286 4.23 -4.65 15.21
N VAL A 287 2.92 -4.96 15.09
CA VAL A 287 1.89 -4.00 14.67
C VAL A 287 1.35 -3.27 15.89
N ARG A 288 1.82 -2.04 16.15
CA ARG A 288 1.57 -1.31 17.39
C ARG A 288 1.26 0.18 17.24
N ARG A 289 1.52 0.78 16.07
CA ARG A 289 1.35 2.23 15.91
C ARG A 289 -0.12 2.58 15.81
N SER A 290 -0.57 3.46 16.72
CA SER A 290 -1.92 3.99 16.73
C SER A 290 -2.11 5.06 15.66
N ILE A 291 -3.38 5.39 15.37
CA ILE A 291 -3.75 6.50 14.48
C ILE A 291 -3.21 7.82 15.04
N ALA A 292 -3.23 8.01 16.36
CA ALA A 292 -2.68 9.20 17.00
C ALA A 292 -1.16 9.32 16.81
N ASP A 293 -0.41 8.19 16.86
CA ASP A 293 1.03 8.19 16.57
C ASP A 293 1.29 8.66 15.13
N GLY A 294 0.55 8.11 14.15
CA GLY A 294 0.68 8.53 12.77
C GLY A 294 0.23 9.97 12.51
N ALA A 295 -0.82 10.45 13.19
CA ALA A 295 -1.25 11.84 13.07
C ALA A 295 -0.16 12.80 13.59
N ARG A 296 0.44 12.53 14.76
CA ARG A 296 1.55 13.32 15.30
C ARG A 296 2.78 13.31 14.39
N GLU A 297 3.16 12.14 13.88
CA GLU A 297 4.24 12.00 12.91
C GLU A 297 4.01 12.85 11.67
N LEU A 298 2.80 12.79 11.08
CA LEU A 298 2.43 13.58 9.91
C LEU A 298 2.42 15.07 10.20
N VAL A 299 1.87 15.51 11.35
CA VAL A 299 1.88 16.92 11.77
C VAL A 299 3.31 17.44 11.87
N ALA A 300 4.21 16.70 12.50
CA ALA A 300 5.62 17.07 12.61
C ALA A 300 6.25 17.14 11.20
N ALA A 301 6.13 16.09 10.40
CA ALA A 301 6.73 16.03 9.07
C ALA A 301 6.22 17.15 8.14
N TYR A 302 4.93 17.45 8.14
CA TYR A 302 4.36 18.50 7.29
C TYR A 302 4.84 19.90 7.70
N ARG A 303 4.99 20.16 9.01
CA ARG A 303 5.53 21.43 9.53
C ARG A 303 7.03 21.55 9.26
N ASP A 304 7.80 20.53 9.60
CA ASP A 304 9.26 20.54 9.52
C ASP A 304 9.78 20.65 8.07
N HIS A 305 9.00 20.08 7.12
CA HIS A 305 9.38 20.08 5.71
C HIS A 305 8.60 21.07 4.86
N GLY A 306 7.84 21.98 5.48
CA GLY A 306 7.20 23.11 4.79
C GLY A 306 6.15 22.66 3.78
N MET A 307 5.21 21.81 4.18
CA MET A 307 4.08 21.40 3.32
C MET A 307 3.29 22.62 2.87
N THR A 308 3.11 22.79 1.57
CA THR A 308 2.26 23.81 0.97
C THR A 308 1.02 23.18 0.33
N GLU A 309 -0.02 24.00 0.07
CA GLU A 309 -1.23 23.54 -0.59
C GLU A 309 -0.93 22.94 -1.99
N ASP A 310 -0.06 23.56 -2.76
CA ASP A 310 0.34 23.08 -4.08
C ASP A 310 1.04 21.71 -4.01
N LEU A 311 2.02 21.54 -3.12
CA LEU A 311 2.66 20.26 -2.91
C LEU A 311 1.65 19.18 -2.49
N PHE A 312 0.75 19.54 -1.58
CA PHE A 312 -0.23 18.63 -1.01
C PHE A 312 -1.27 18.15 -2.03
N THR A 313 -1.80 19.06 -2.85
CA THR A 313 -2.89 18.78 -3.79
C THR A 313 -2.43 18.23 -5.14
N HIS A 314 -1.18 18.51 -5.54
CA HIS A 314 -0.67 18.10 -6.85
C HIS A 314 0.44 17.05 -6.73
N ARG A 315 1.59 17.40 -6.11
CA ARG A 315 2.78 16.53 -6.12
C ARG A 315 2.59 15.22 -5.37
N PHE A 316 1.87 15.24 -4.25
CA PHE A 316 1.66 14.06 -3.40
C PHE A 316 0.33 13.35 -3.62
N VAL A 317 -0.47 13.77 -4.59
CA VAL A 317 -1.67 13.07 -5.07
C VAL A 317 -1.34 12.26 -6.31
N ARG A 318 -1.46 10.93 -6.20
CA ARG A 318 -1.01 10.01 -7.27
C ARG A 318 -1.67 10.27 -8.62
N LEU A 319 -2.98 10.53 -8.63
CA LEU A 319 -3.70 10.86 -9.88
C LEU A 319 -3.21 12.15 -10.51
N ALA A 320 -2.99 13.20 -9.72
CA ALA A 320 -2.48 14.47 -10.21
C ALA A 320 -1.09 14.32 -10.82
N ARG A 321 -0.21 13.57 -10.15
CA ARG A 321 1.15 13.30 -10.65
C ARG A 321 1.15 12.50 -11.97
N ILE A 322 0.30 11.49 -12.12
CA ILE A 322 0.20 10.73 -13.37
C ILE A 322 -0.27 11.64 -14.52
N ARG A 323 -1.26 12.50 -14.28
CA ARG A 323 -1.73 13.48 -15.28
C ARG A 323 -0.60 14.44 -15.68
N GLU A 324 0.14 14.98 -14.73
CA GLU A 324 1.31 15.84 -14.99
C GLU A 324 2.35 15.13 -15.88
N LEU A 325 2.63 13.86 -15.60
CA LEU A 325 3.56 13.06 -16.41
C LEU A 325 3.04 12.82 -17.83
N GLN A 326 1.73 12.62 -18.01
CA GLN A 326 1.10 12.49 -19.33
C GLN A 326 1.10 13.81 -20.10
N GLU A 327 0.71 14.92 -19.47
CA GLU A 327 0.68 16.26 -20.05
C GLU A 327 2.07 16.73 -20.49
N SER A 328 3.09 16.36 -19.71
CA SER A 328 4.50 16.64 -20.04
C SER A 328 5.14 15.63 -20.98
N SER A 329 4.35 14.70 -21.56
CA SER A 329 4.80 13.63 -22.48
C SER A 329 5.93 12.76 -21.93
N ARG A 330 6.02 12.62 -20.61
CA ARG A 330 6.98 11.71 -19.95
C ARG A 330 6.48 10.27 -19.90
N ILE A 331 5.17 10.09 -19.94
CA ILE A 331 4.50 8.79 -20.09
C ILE A 331 3.38 8.91 -21.15
N ASP A 332 3.10 7.83 -21.84
CA ASP A 332 2.01 7.74 -22.79
C ASP A 332 0.65 7.44 -22.16
N ALA A 333 -0.40 7.30 -22.96
CA ALA A 333 -1.74 6.94 -22.49
C ALA A 333 -1.80 5.53 -21.85
N GLY A 334 -0.90 4.61 -22.22
CA GLY A 334 -0.73 3.30 -21.61
C GLY A 334 0.15 3.30 -20.36
N LEU A 335 0.52 4.49 -19.87
CA LEU A 335 1.44 4.70 -18.75
C LEU A 335 2.84 4.10 -18.98
N ARG A 336 3.30 4.05 -20.26
CA ARG A 336 4.68 3.69 -20.58
C ARG A 336 5.57 4.92 -20.56
N VAL A 337 6.78 4.77 -20.02
CA VAL A 337 7.78 5.85 -20.05
C VAL A 337 8.16 6.11 -21.50
N MET A 338 8.09 7.38 -21.88
CA MET A 338 8.51 7.81 -23.21
C MET A 338 10.04 7.95 -23.28
N PRO A 339 10.66 7.66 -24.44
CA PRO A 339 12.12 7.75 -24.64
C PRO A 339 12.70 9.14 -24.36
#